data_1b7c62aec47d8813a8c7039e3bc99c6d
#
_entry.id   1b7c62aec47d8813a8c7039e3bc99c6d
#
_cell.length_a   1.000
_cell.length_b   1.000
_cell.length_c   1.000
_cell.angle_alpha   90.00
_cell.angle_beta   90.00
_cell.angle_gamma   90.00
#
_symmetry.space_group_name_H-M   'P 1'
#
loop_
_entity.id
_entity.type
_entity.pdbx_description
1 polymer ?
#
loop_
_entity_poly.entity_id
_entity_poly.type
_entity_poly.pdbx_seq_one_letter_code
_entity_poly.pdbx_strand_id
1 'polypeptide(L)'
;MIRLRYFASLRERLGVADEWIPLPDAVSDVEGLKHWLQDRTGPWREALSDQRLQVAVNQELVKADTPVRDGDEVAWFPPVTGG
;
A
#
# COMPACT_ATOMS: atom_id res chain seq x y z
N MET A 1 10.96 -8.61 -6.67
CA MET A 1 10.64 -7.20 -6.36
C MET A 1 9.16 -6.96 -6.57
N ILE A 2 8.57 -6.16 -5.73
CA ILE A 2 7.21 -5.66 -5.93
C ILE A 2 7.26 -4.14 -6.06
N ARG A 3 6.31 -3.59 -6.79
CA ARG A 3 6.20 -2.14 -6.95
C ARG A 3 5.08 -1.63 -6.05
N LEU A 4 5.42 -0.63 -5.24
CA LEU A 4 4.45 0.03 -4.36
C LEU A 4 4.17 1.41 -4.90
N ARG A 5 2.90 1.79 -4.99
CA ARG A 5 2.49 3.11 -5.48
C ARG A 5 1.55 3.78 -4.50
N TYR A 6 1.74 5.07 -4.33
CA TYR A 6 0.96 5.89 -3.38
C TYR A 6 0.41 7.09 -4.12
N PHE A 7 -0.86 7.40 -3.89
CA PHE A 7 -1.54 8.45 -4.65
C PHE A 7 -2.13 9.53 -3.76
N ALA A 8 -2.33 10.71 -4.34
CA ALA A 8 -3.06 11.84 -3.76
C ALA A 8 -2.50 12.25 -2.40
N SER A 9 -3.36 12.48 -1.42
CA SER A 9 -2.92 12.92 -0.10
C SER A 9 -2.02 11.92 0.60
N LEU A 10 -2.18 10.63 0.31
CA LEU A 10 -1.30 9.60 0.88
C LEU A 10 0.14 9.79 0.39
N ARG A 11 0.31 10.05 -0.90
CA ARG A 11 1.62 10.33 -1.47
C ARG A 11 2.27 11.54 -0.80
N GLU A 12 1.49 12.58 -0.56
CA GLU A 12 1.99 13.79 0.10
C GLU A 12 2.42 13.50 1.54
N ARG A 13 1.64 12.71 2.26
CA ARG A 13 1.96 12.39 3.65
C ARG A 13 3.19 11.51 3.77
N LEU A 14 3.37 10.57 2.86
CA LEU A 14 4.50 9.64 2.90
C LEU A 14 5.77 10.23 2.29
N GLY A 15 5.63 11.20 1.40
CA GLY A 15 6.78 11.82 0.74
C GLY A 15 7.37 10.97 -0.38
N VAL A 16 6.66 9.93 -0.84
CA VAL A 16 7.12 9.06 -1.90
C VAL A 16 5.94 8.68 -2.79
N ALA A 17 6.15 8.69 -4.10
CA ALA A 17 5.11 8.36 -5.07
C ALA A 17 5.10 6.88 -5.43
N ASP A 18 6.26 6.28 -5.59
CA ASP A 18 6.38 4.85 -5.85
C ASP A 18 7.76 4.35 -5.43
N GLU A 19 7.86 3.04 -5.26
CA GLU A 19 9.13 2.42 -4.90
C GLU A 19 9.09 0.95 -5.27
N TRP A 20 10.27 0.37 -5.45
CA TRP A 20 10.45 -1.06 -5.67
C TRP A 20 11.11 -1.65 -4.44
N ILE A 21 10.53 -2.71 -3.90
CA ILE A 21 11.12 -3.39 -2.75
C ILE A 21 11.13 -4.90 -2.98
N PRO A 22 12.06 -5.62 -2.34
CA PRO A 22 11.93 -7.08 -2.28
C PRO A 22 10.68 -7.43 -1.48
N LEU A 23 9.93 -8.43 -1.91
CA LEU A 23 8.78 -8.90 -1.14
C LEU A 23 9.31 -9.58 0.12
N PRO A 24 8.98 -9.07 1.32
CA PRO A 24 9.45 -9.70 2.55
C PRO A 24 8.88 -11.11 2.71
N ASP A 25 9.70 -12.04 3.19
CA ASP A 25 9.28 -13.44 3.33
C ASP A 25 8.05 -13.63 4.19
N ALA A 26 7.89 -12.79 5.20
CA ALA A 26 6.75 -12.88 6.13
C ALA A 26 5.45 -12.30 5.56
N VAL A 27 5.50 -11.65 4.38
CA VAL A 27 4.35 -11.00 3.79
C VAL A 27 3.76 -11.88 2.71
N SER A 28 2.49 -12.25 2.87
CA SER A 28 1.79 -13.11 1.91
C SER A 28 0.54 -12.47 1.32
N ASP A 29 0.05 -11.39 1.92
CA ASP A 29 -1.16 -10.72 1.45
C ASP A 29 -1.06 -9.20 1.64
N VAL A 30 -2.07 -8.49 1.16
CA VAL A 30 -2.13 -7.03 1.23
C VAL A 30 -2.10 -6.55 2.68
N GLU A 31 -2.83 -7.22 3.57
CA GLU A 31 -2.87 -6.82 4.99
C GLU A 31 -1.49 -6.93 5.63
N GLY A 32 -0.81 -8.04 5.37
CA GLY A 32 0.55 -8.22 5.88
C GLY A 32 1.52 -7.19 5.34
N LEU A 33 1.38 -6.84 4.06
CA LEU A 33 2.21 -5.81 3.45
C LEU A 33 1.96 -4.45 4.09
N LYS A 34 0.71 -4.12 4.35
CA LYS A 34 0.35 -2.88 5.03
C LYS A 34 0.99 -2.80 6.40
N HIS A 35 0.89 -3.87 7.19
CA HIS A 35 1.49 -3.90 8.52
C HIS A 35 3.01 -3.76 8.45
N TRP A 36 3.64 -4.41 7.47
CA TRP A 36 5.08 -4.29 7.28
C TRP A 36 5.50 -2.85 6.98
N LEU A 37 4.72 -2.16 6.14
CA LEU A 37 4.99 -0.75 5.83
C LEU A 37 4.75 0.15 7.05
N GLN A 38 3.75 -0.16 7.87
CA GLN A 38 3.45 0.62 9.06
C GLN A 38 4.55 0.53 10.12
N ASP A 39 5.40 -0.48 10.05
CA ASP A 39 6.53 -0.62 10.97
C ASP A 39 7.72 0.27 10.60
N ARG A 40 7.68 0.92 9.47
CA ARG A 40 8.71 1.89 9.10
C ARG A 40 8.67 3.10 10.02
N THR A 41 9.82 3.75 10.19
CA THR A 41 9.88 5.01 10.93
C THR A 41 9.23 6.13 10.14
N GLY A 42 8.74 7.15 10.88
CA GLY A 42 8.13 8.32 10.24
C GLY A 42 6.62 8.19 10.13
N PRO A 43 6.01 8.71 9.06
CA PRO A 43 4.55 8.85 8.98
C PRO A 43 3.81 7.58 8.57
N TRP A 44 4.51 6.46 8.36
CA TRP A 44 3.92 5.28 7.74
C TRP A 44 2.78 4.67 8.55
N ARG A 45 2.96 4.52 9.86
CA ARG A 45 1.93 3.91 10.70
C ARG A 45 0.63 4.68 10.66
N GLU A 46 0.73 5.99 10.86
CA GLU A 46 -0.46 6.83 10.91
C GLU A 46 -1.09 6.99 9.53
N ALA A 47 -0.27 7.22 8.52
CA ALA A 47 -0.77 7.43 7.16
C ALA A 47 -1.54 6.22 6.65
N LEU A 48 -1.08 5.01 6.95
CA LEU A 48 -1.72 3.78 6.48
C LEU A 48 -2.79 3.26 7.44
N SER A 49 -3.06 3.95 8.54
CA SER A 49 -4.10 3.54 9.49
C SER A 49 -5.51 3.97 9.08
N ASP A 50 -5.64 4.80 8.06
CA ASP A 50 -6.95 5.24 7.58
C ASP A 50 -7.69 4.06 6.98
N GLN A 51 -8.78 3.66 7.63
CA GLN A 51 -9.55 2.48 7.22
C GLN A 51 -10.29 2.69 5.91
N ARG A 52 -10.36 3.93 5.43
CA ARG A 52 -11.00 4.25 4.15
C ARG A 52 -10.07 4.07 2.97
N LEU A 53 -8.78 3.83 3.21
CA LEU A 53 -7.84 3.61 2.12
C LEU A 53 -8.27 2.43 1.27
N GLN A 54 -8.14 2.61 -0.04
CA GLN A 54 -8.38 1.55 -1.01
C GLN A 54 -7.05 1.01 -1.51
N VAL A 55 -7.06 -0.23 -1.94
CA VAL A 55 -5.87 -0.89 -2.45
C VAL A 55 -6.19 -1.58 -3.76
N ALA A 56 -5.24 -1.52 -4.69
CA ALA A 56 -5.33 -2.23 -5.96
C ALA A 56 -4.07 -3.07 -6.15
N VAL A 57 -4.25 -4.29 -6.63
CA VAL A 57 -3.13 -5.14 -7.03
C VAL A 57 -3.22 -5.33 -8.54
N ASN A 58 -2.14 -4.96 -9.22
CA ASN A 58 -2.07 -5.01 -10.68
C ASN A 58 -3.25 -4.26 -11.32
N GLN A 59 -3.56 -3.07 -10.76
CA GLN A 59 -4.58 -2.15 -11.24
C GLN A 59 -6.01 -2.63 -11.06
N GLU A 60 -6.22 -3.58 -10.15
CA GLU A 60 -7.53 -4.12 -9.86
C GLU A 60 -7.83 -3.94 -8.37
N LEU A 61 -8.95 -3.32 -8.03
CA LEU A 61 -9.35 -3.14 -6.63
C LEU A 61 -9.54 -4.48 -5.95
N VAL A 62 -8.96 -4.62 -4.77
CA VAL A 62 -8.97 -5.88 -4.05
C VAL A 62 -9.21 -5.65 -2.57
N LYS A 63 -9.46 -6.75 -1.86
CA LYS A 63 -9.62 -6.74 -0.41
C LYS A 63 -8.30 -7.03 0.29
N ALA A 64 -8.29 -6.79 1.61
CA ALA A 64 -7.08 -6.90 2.42
C ALA A 64 -6.48 -8.31 2.45
N ASP A 65 -7.27 -9.34 2.25
CA ASP A 65 -6.80 -10.73 2.29
C ASP A 65 -6.28 -11.24 0.93
N THR A 66 -6.21 -10.36 -0.06
CA THR A 66 -5.72 -10.74 -1.39
C THR A 66 -4.24 -11.07 -1.33
N PRO A 67 -3.82 -12.21 -1.89
CA PRO A 67 -2.40 -12.57 -1.92
C PRO A 67 -1.55 -11.56 -2.71
N VAL A 68 -0.32 -11.38 -2.26
CA VAL A 68 0.68 -10.57 -2.95
C VAL A 68 1.86 -11.47 -3.30
N ARG A 69 2.33 -11.37 -4.54
CA ARG A 69 3.41 -12.18 -5.06
C ARG A 69 4.50 -11.32 -5.67
N ASP A 70 5.67 -11.90 -5.79
CA ASP A 70 6.78 -11.24 -6.47
C ASP A 70 6.34 -10.84 -7.88
N GLY A 71 6.69 -9.61 -8.26
CA GLY A 71 6.30 -9.05 -9.54
C GLY A 71 5.03 -8.22 -9.53
N ASP A 72 4.27 -8.26 -8.43
CA ASP A 72 3.02 -7.52 -8.35
C ASP A 72 3.25 -6.02 -8.18
N GLU A 73 2.27 -5.24 -8.61
CA GLU A 73 2.17 -3.81 -8.33
C GLU A 73 1.03 -3.61 -7.33
N VAL A 74 1.33 -2.96 -6.21
CA VAL A 74 0.32 -2.71 -5.17
C VAL A 74 0.21 -1.20 -4.97
N ALA A 75 -0.99 -0.68 -5.15
CA ALA A 75 -1.27 0.75 -5.07
C ALA A 75 -2.23 1.05 -3.93
N TRP A 76 -1.90 2.06 -3.12
CA TRP A 76 -2.80 2.56 -2.08
C TRP A 76 -3.24 3.97 -2.41
N PHE A 77 -4.49 4.27 -2.16
CA PHE A 77 -5.04 5.59 -2.42
C PHE A 77 -6.21 5.88 -1.50
N PRO A 78 -6.39 7.17 -1.15
CA PRO A 78 -7.54 7.55 -0.33
C PRO A 78 -8.82 7.39 -1.13
N PRO A 79 -9.96 7.27 -0.44
CA PRO A 79 -11.24 7.16 -1.13
C PRO A 79 -11.52 8.42 -1.93
N VAL A 80 -12.18 8.25 -3.06
CA VAL A 80 -12.66 9.37 -3.85
C VAL A 80 -13.85 9.97 -3.09
N THR A 81 -13.65 11.17 -2.56
CA THR A 81 -14.78 11.88 -1.97
C THR A 81 -15.61 12.41 -3.13
N GLY A 82 -16.73 11.79 -3.34
CA GLY A 82 -17.64 12.19 -4.38
C GLY A 82 -18.01 13.67 -4.26
N GLY A 83 -17.57 14.38 -5.16
CA GLY A 83 -17.74 15.77 -5.42
C GLY A 83 -18.49 16.63 -4.53
#